data_7db559a6420c6acb264d5435ba96cb26
#
_entry.id   7db559a6420c6acb264d5435ba96cb26
#
_cell.length_a   1.000
_cell.length_b   1.000
_cell.length_c   1.000
_cell.angle_alpha   90.00
_cell.angle_beta   90.00
_cell.angle_gamma   90.00
#
_symmetry.space_group_name_H-M   'P 1'
#
loop_
_entity.id
_entity.type
_entity.pdbx_description
1 polymer ?
#
loop_
_entity_poly.entity_id
_entity_poly.type
_entity_poly.pdbx_seq_one_letter_code
_entity_poly.pdbx_strand_id
1 'polypeptide(L)'
;MAKAIVIVGTLDTKAEEIGFIRDFIERKGHKALIVDGGITGSTPLAPDISREEVAGAAEKTLADIIALGNEGKAIATMAEGAAKIVHALYSTGSADAVISIGGSMGTSLGLAAMKRLPIGFPKLMVSTIAFTPLVTADAIAMDQIMMQSPVDLWGLNVITRRILESAAAAIVGMAEVSEKILVEKPLVAVTTRGILKYVNWIKPMLEERGYEVVVIHAVGMVGGKTLETVVRHRMLCSVLDLCTGEIIEEMNGGALTAGPDRLEAAGQIGIPQIVAPGSMEFWHW
;
A
#
# COMPACT_ATOMS: atom_id res chain seq x y z
N MET A 1 14.23 1.36 -20.26
CA MET A 1 13.33 0.33 -20.82
C MET A 1 11.89 0.76 -20.57
N ALA A 2 10.94 0.38 -21.43
CA ALA A 2 9.52 0.66 -21.19
C ALA A 2 9.06 -0.08 -19.92
N LYS A 3 8.32 0.61 -19.07
CA LYS A 3 7.74 0.09 -17.83
C LYS A 3 6.27 -0.24 -18.01
N ALA A 4 5.75 -1.18 -17.23
CA ALA A 4 4.33 -1.53 -17.19
C ALA A 4 3.70 -0.97 -15.91
N ILE A 5 2.74 -0.06 -16.08
CA ILE A 5 2.06 0.64 -14.98
C ILE A 5 0.60 0.18 -14.93
N VAL A 6 0.22 -0.43 -13.81
CA VAL A 6 -1.15 -0.90 -13.60
C VAL A 6 -2.03 0.27 -13.15
N ILE A 7 -3.18 0.43 -13.78
CA ILE A 7 -4.21 1.41 -13.39
C ILE A 7 -5.40 0.63 -12.85
N VAL A 8 -5.67 0.74 -11.56
CA VAL A 8 -6.83 0.10 -10.91
C VAL A 8 -7.94 1.12 -10.75
N GLY A 9 -9.15 0.80 -11.18
CA GLY A 9 -10.28 1.70 -10.98
C GLY A 9 -11.62 1.11 -11.39
N THR A 10 -12.66 1.91 -11.28
CA THR A 10 -14.04 1.56 -11.62
C THR A 10 -14.42 2.22 -12.95
N LEU A 11 -14.32 1.46 -14.06
CA LEU A 11 -14.55 2.01 -15.40
C LEU A 11 -16.01 2.38 -15.68
N ASP A 12 -16.94 1.89 -14.88
CA ASP A 12 -18.34 2.29 -14.93
C ASP A 12 -18.57 3.76 -14.54
N THR A 13 -17.65 4.34 -13.76
CA THR A 13 -17.77 5.73 -13.25
C THR A 13 -16.57 6.62 -13.56
N LYS A 14 -15.39 6.05 -13.86
CA LYS A 14 -14.12 6.77 -14.00
C LYS A 14 -13.37 6.48 -15.31
N ALA A 15 -14.09 6.01 -16.34
CA ALA A 15 -13.46 5.65 -17.61
C ALA A 15 -12.73 6.82 -18.29
N GLU A 16 -13.28 8.04 -18.21
CA GLU A 16 -12.67 9.23 -18.82
C GLU A 16 -11.36 9.60 -18.12
N GLU A 17 -11.35 9.62 -16.79
CA GLU A 17 -10.18 9.94 -15.98
C GLU A 17 -9.09 8.88 -16.10
N ILE A 18 -9.48 7.60 -16.10
CA ILE A 18 -8.56 6.47 -16.29
C ILE A 18 -7.97 6.48 -17.68
N GLY A 19 -8.78 6.75 -18.72
CA GLY A 19 -8.32 6.93 -20.08
C GLY A 19 -7.29 8.05 -20.22
N PHE A 20 -7.49 9.17 -19.53
CA PHE A 20 -6.54 10.28 -19.50
C PHE A 20 -5.19 9.88 -18.89
N ILE A 21 -5.18 9.14 -17.79
CA ILE A 21 -3.95 8.61 -17.16
C ILE A 21 -3.26 7.62 -18.09
N ARG A 22 -4.00 6.67 -18.68
CA ARG A 22 -3.48 5.72 -19.67
C ARG A 22 -2.77 6.45 -20.81
N ASP A 23 -3.47 7.39 -21.45
CA ASP A 23 -2.92 8.14 -22.58
C ASP A 23 -1.67 8.95 -22.21
N PHE A 24 -1.57 9.44 -20.97
CA PHE A 24 -0.36 10.10 -20.46
C PHE A 24 0.79 9.11 -20.34
N ILE A 25 0.57 7.95 -19.72
CA ILE A 25 1.59 6.90 -19.53
C ILE A 25 2.12 6.42 -20.88
N GLU A 26 1.22 6.16 -21.84
CA GLU A 26 1.58 5.69 -23.18
C GLU A 26 2.35 6.74 -23.99
N ARG A 27 1.97 8.02 -23.89
CA ARG A 27 2.74 9.13 -24.50
C ARG A 27 4.15 9.26 -23.94
N LYS A 28 4.39 8.77 -22.70
CA LYS A 28 5.73 8.72 -22.09
C LYS A 28 6.54 7.48 -22.50
N GLY A 29 5.99 6.62 -23.36
CA GLY A 29 6.65 5.42 -23.86
C GLY A 29 6.58 4.20 -22.93
N HIS A 30 5.65 4.22 -21.99
CA HIS A 30 5.40 3.11 -21.08
C HIS A 30 4.10 2.39 -21.44
N LYS A 31 3.88 1.21 -20.86
CA LYS A 31 2.66 0.42 -21.04
C LYS A 31 1.71 0.71 -19.87
N ALA A 32 0.48 1.04 -20.16
CA ALA A 32 -0.60 1.05 -19.18
C ALA A 32 -1.34 -0.31 -19.21
N LEU A 33 -1.70 -0.82 -18.02
CA LEU A 33 -2.51 -2.02 -17.84
C LEU A 33 -3.73 -1.67 -16.98
N ILE A 34 -4.91 -1.66 -17.57
CA ILE A 34 -6.15 -1.27 -16.87
C ILE A 34 -6.81 -2.50 -16.26
N VAL A 35 -7.05 -2.43 -14.93
CA VAL A 35 -7.80 -3.42 -14.15
C VAL A 35 -9.14 -2.78 -13.75
N ASP A 36 -10.25 -3.33 -14.26
CA ASP A 36 -11.60 -2.82 -13.98
C ASP A 36 -12.20 -3.50 -12.75
N GLY A 37 -12.38 -2.75 -11.67
CA GLY A 37 -13.10 -3.17 -10.47
C GLY A 37 -14.54 -2.65 -10.38
N GLY A 38 -15.11 -2.14 -11.48
CA GLY A 38 -16.50 -1.66 -11.53
C GLY A 38 -17.52 -2.77 -11.37
N ILE A 39 -18.70 -2.43 -10.86
CA ILE A 39 -19.79 -3.40 -10.58
C ILE A 39 -21.09 -3.05 -11.31
N THR A 40 -21.19 -1.88 -11.93
CA THR A 40 -22.42 -1.38 -12.55
C THR A 40 -22.19 -0.95 -13.99
N GLY A 41 -23.27 -0.71 -14.72
CA GLY A 41 -23.27 -0.09 -16.04
C GLY A 41 -22.43 -0.79 -17.10
N SER A 42 -22.12 -0.05 -18.15
CA SER A 42 -21.18 -0.41 -19.22
C SER A 42 -20.01 0.55 -19.21
N THR A 43 -18.83 0.07 -19.63
CA THR A 43 -17.67 0.94 -19.76
C THR A 43 -17.40 1.27 -21.24
N PRO A 44 -17.14 2.55 -21.59
CA PRO A 44 -16.71 2.93 -22.93
C PRO A 44 -15.22 2.67 -23.18
N LEU A 45 -14.46 2.36 -22.13
CA LEU A 45 -13.04 2.08 -22.19
C LEU A 45 -12.80 0.58 -21.99
N ALA A 46 -12.12 -0.06 -22.93
CA ALA A 46 -11.75 -1.47 -22.80
C ALA A 46 -10.64 -1.65 -21.76
N PRO A 47 -10.84 -2.47 -20.73
CA PRO A 47 -9.78 -2.83 -19.77
C PRO A 47 -8.87 -3.92 -20.36
N ASP A 48 -7.66 -4.04 -19.83
CA ASP A 48 -6.77 -5.20 -20.07
C ASP A 48 -7.20 -6.40 -19.22
N ILE A 49 -7.77 -6.14 -18.05
CA ILE A 49 -8.34 -7.14 -17.14
C ILE A 49 -9.76 -6.68 -16.79
N SER A 50 -10.72 -7.48 -17.22
CA SER A 50 -12.14 -7.18 -17.08
C SER A 50 -12.64 -7.35 -15.65
N ARG A 51 -13.76 -6.72 -15.32
CA ARG A 51 -14.43 -6.90 -14.03
C ARG A 51 -14.90 -8.33 -13.78
N GLU A 52 -15.20 -9.09 -14.84
CA GLU A 52 -15.51 -10.51 -14.74
C GLU A 52 -14.28 -11.32 -14.29
N GLU A 53 -13.09 -11.00 -14.81
CA GLU A 53 -11.83 -11.62 -14.38
C GLU A 53 -11.48 -11.21 -12.95
N VAL A 54 -11.73 -9.94 -12.56
CA VAL A 54 -11.55 -9.47 -11.18
C VAL A 54 -12.49 -10.21 -10.24
N ALA A 55 -13.77 -10.37 -10.59
CA ALA A 55 -14.73 -11.15 -9.82
C ALA A 55 -14.29 -12.63 -9.71
N GLY A 56 -13.84 -13.22 -10.81
CA GLY A 56 -13.31 -14.59 -10.86
C GLY A 56 -12.10 -14.79 -9.94
N ALA A 57 -11.20 -13.81 -9.86
CA ALA A 57 -10.08 -13.84 -8.91
C ALA A 57 -10.52 -13.81 -7.44
N ALA A 58 -11.68 -13.23 -7.16
CA ALA A 58 -12.34 -13.30 -5.84
C ALA A 58 -13.18 -14.59 -5.65
N GLU A 59 -13.10 -15.56 -6.58
CA GLU A 59 -13.86 -16.82 -6.55
C GLU A 59 -15.38 -16.60 -6.60
N LYS A 60 -15.82 -15.56 -7.30
CA LYS A 60 -17.21 -15.18 -7.49
C LYS A 60 -17.49 -14.88 -8.97
N THR A 61 -18.75 -14.92 -9.37
CA THR A 61 -19.17 -14.30 -10.63
C THR A 61 -19.54 -12.83 -10.36
N LEU A 62 -19.45 -11.99 -11.39
CA LEU A 62 -19.92 -10.61 -11.29
C LEU A 62 -21.40 -10.54 -10.90
N ALA A 63 -22.22 -11.47 -11.39
CA ALA A 63 -23.64 -11.58 -11.06
C ALA A 63 -23.86 -11.86 -9.57
N ASP A 64 -23.07 -12.76 -8.95
CA ASP A 64 -23.13 -13.03 -7.51
C ASP A 64 -22.77 -11.80 -6.69
N ILE A 65 -21.77 -11.02 -7.15
CA ILE A 65 -21.32 -9.81 -6.47
C ILE A 65 -22.41 -8.73 -6.53
N ILE A 66 -23.03 -8.53 -7.70
CA ILE A 66 -24.14 -7.59 -7.87
C ILE A 66 -25.35 -8.02 -7.02
N ALA A 67 -25.64 -9.33 -6.95
CA ALA A 67 -26.72 -9.89 -6.16
C ALA A 67 -26.59 -9.68 -4.63
N LEU A 68 -25.41 -9.27 -4.14
CA LEU A 68 -25.24 -8.88 -2.73
C LEU A 68 -26.14 -7.70 -2.30
N GLY A 69 -26.63 -6.91 -3.27
CA GLY A 69 -27.54 -5.78 -3.02
C GLY A 69 -26.96 -4.68 -2.11
N ASN A 70 -25.65 -4.70 -1.90
CA ASN A 70 -24.92 -3.75 -1.07
C ASN A 70 -23.61 -3.37 -1.75
N GLU A 71 -23.49 -2.12 -2.19
CA GLU A 71 -22.37 -1.61 -2.95
C GLU A 71 -21.03 -1.76 -2.18
N GLY A 72 -21.02 -1.48 -0.89
CA GLY A 72 -19.81 -1.61 -0.07
C GLY A 72 -19.30 -3.05 0.00
N LYS A 73 -20.21 -4.04 0.15
CA LYS A 73 -19.82 -5.46 0.12
C LYS A 73 -19.36 -5.90 -1.26
N ALA A 74 -20.02 -5.42 -2.31
CA ALA A 74 -19.66 -5.72 -3.68
C ALA A 74 -18.25 -5.20 -4.00
N ILE A 75 -17.96 -3.94 -3.69
CA ILE A 75 -16.63 -3.35 -3.88
C ILE A 75 -15.57 -4.04 -3.00
N ALA A 76 -15.90 -4.43 -1.78
CA ALA A 76 -14.95 -5.18 -0.94
C ALA A 76 -14.56 -6.52 -1.57
N THR A 77 -15.51 -7.23 -2.21
CA THR A 77 -15.24 -8.47 -2.95
C THR A 77 -14.40 -8.21 -4.20
N MET A 78 -14.74 -7.17 -4.98
CA MET A 78 -13.92 -6.77 -6.13
C MET A 78 -12.51 -6.35 -5.73
N ALA A 79 -12.37 -5.68 -4.60
CA ALA A 79 -11.08 -5.26 -4.04
C ALA A 79 -10.18 -6.45 -3.70
N GLU A 80 -10.76 -7.54 -3.20
CA GLU A 80 -10.02 -8.80 -2.98
C GLU A 80 -9.52 -9.40 -4.30
N GLY A 81 -10.36 -9.44 -5.32
CA GLY A 81 -9.99 -9.92 -6.66
C GLY A 81 -8.89 -9.06 -7.29
N ALA A 82 -9.06 -7.72 -7.27
CA ALA A 82 -8.07 -6.79 -7.78
C ALA A 82 -6.72 -6.94 -7.06
N ALA A 83 -6.74 -7.13 -5.73
CA ALA A 83 -5.51 -7.35 -4.94
C ALA A 83 -4.77 -8.64 -5.35
N LYS A 84 -5.49 -9.74 -5.61
CA LYS A 84 -4.91 -10.98 -6.12
C LYS A 84 -4.29 -10.80 -7.50
N ILE A 85 -4.99 -10.11 -8.42
CA ILE A 85 -4.52 -9.85 -9.78
C ILE A 85 -3.28 -8.96 -9.79
N VAL A 86 -3.32 -7.82 -9.10
CA VAL A 86 -2.19 -6.88 -9.07
C VAL A 86 -0.96 -7.53 -8.43
N HIS A 87 -1.15 -8.33 -7.38
CA HIS A 87 -0.06 -9.11 -6.79
C HIS A 87 0.50 -10.17 -7.77
N ALA A 88 -0.34 -10.83 -8.56
CA ALA A 88 0.12 -11.78 -9.58
C ALA A 88 0.91 -11.08 -10.69
N LEU A 89 0.46 -9.90 -11.17
CA LEU A 89 1.20 -9.09 -12.14
C LEU A 89 2.58 -8.66 -11.62
N TYR A 90 2.65 -8.25 -10.35
CA TYR A 90 3.92 -7.97 -9.69
C TYR A 90 4.81 -9.22 -9.63
N SER A 91 4.28 -10.36 -9.16
CA SER A 91 5.05 -11.59 -8.94
C SER A 91 5.62 -12.17 -10.23
N THR A 92 4.93 -12.00 -11.34
CA THR A 92 5.39 -12.42 -12.68
C THR A 92 6.31 -11.40 -13.35
N GLY A 93 6.57 -10.25 -12.73
CA GLY A 93 7.34 -9.17 -13.34
C GLY A 93 6.62 -8.45 -14.47
N SER A 94 5.29 -8.58 -14.54
CA SER A 94 4.43 -7.95 -15.56
C SER A 94 3.95 -6.55 -15.16
N ALA A 95 4.30 -6.09 -13.97
CA ALA A 95 4.00 -4.76 -13.47
C ALA A 95 5.22 -4.15 -12.77
N ASP A 96 5.48 -2.86 -13.03
CA ASP A 96 6.56 -2.05 -12.43
C ASP A 96 6.02 -1.00 -11.45
N ALA A 97 4.75 -0.65 -11.53
CA ALA A 97 4.10 0.33 -10.66
C ALA A 97 2.58 0.16 -10.68
N VAL A 98 1.90 0.74 -9.68
CA VAL A 98 0.44 0.79 -9.61
C VAL A 98 -0.06 2.17 -9.26
N ILE A 99 -1.07 2.64 -10.00
CA ILE A 99 -1.84 3.85 -9.70
C ILE A 99 -3.32 3.50 -9.60
N SER A 100 -4.02 4.14 -8.69
CA SER A 100 -5.48 4.05 -8.59
C SER A 100 -6.08 5.43 -8.33
N ILE A 101 -7.33 5.63 -8.78
CA ILE A 101 -8.06 6.87 -8.58
C ILE A 101 -9.49 6.59 -8.12
N GLY A 102 -10.06 7.46 -7.30
CA GLY A 102 -11.49 7.36 -6.99
C GLY A 102 -12.00 8.20 -5.83
N GLY A 103 -13.31 8.11 -5.67
CA GLY A 103 -14.02 8.48 -4.46
C GLY A 103 -13.90 7.36 -3.41
N SER A 104 -14.87 7.22 -2.50
CA SER A 104 -14.81 6.22 -1.41
C SER A 104 -14.64 4.79 -1.92
N MET A 105 -15.42 4.36 -2.91
CA MET A 105 -15.38 3.00 -3.45
C MET A 105 -14.08 2.72 -4.21
N GLY A 106 -13.69 3.63 -5.13
CA GLY A 106 -12.43 3.51 -5.87
C GLY A 106 -11.20 3.58 -4.95
N THR A 107 -11.27 4.36 -3.86
CA THR A 107 -10.22 4.41 -2.84
C THR A 107 -10.09 3.05 -2.15
N SER A 108 -11.17 2.45 -1.70
CA SER A 108 -11.16 1.11 -1.06
C SER A 108 -10.59 0.04 -1.99
N LEU A 109 -11.00 0.05 -3.27
CA LEU A 109 -10.49 -0.85 -4.30
C LEU A 109 -8.97 -0.68 -4.49
N GLY A 110 -8.50 0.55 -4.69
CA GLY A 110 -7.09 0.85 -4.95
C GLY A 110 -6.19 0.54 -3.75
N LEU A 111 -6.62 0.90 -2.53
CA LEU A 111 -5.88 0.61 -1.31
C LEU A 111 -5.70 -0.91 -1.11
N ALA A 112 -6.74 -1.69 -1.31
CA ALA A 112 -6.66 -3.14 -1.20
C ALA A 112 -5.70 -3.75 -2.23
N ALA A 113 -5.74 -3.27 -3.48
CA ALA A 113 -4.83 -3.70 -4.53
C ALA A 113 -3.35 -3.40 -4.19
N MET A 114 -3.08 -2.26 -3.56
CA MET A 114 -1.72 -1.82 -3.20
C MET A 114 -1.19 -2.49 -1.93
N LYS A 115 -2.06 -2.86 -0.99
CA LYS A 115 -1.66 -3.36 0.33
C LYS A 115 -0.86 -4.66 0.28
N ARG A 116 -1.06 -5.49 -0.73
CA ARG A 116 -0.34 -6.77 -0.91
C ARG A 116 1.00 -6.65 -1.63
N LEU A 117 1.34 -5.45 -2.09
CA LEU A 117 2.59 -5.21 -2.80
C LEU A 117 3.74 -4.94 -1.83
N PRO A 118 4.96 -5.34 -2.16
CA PRO A 118 6.09 -5.19 -1.27
C PRO A 118 6.49 -3.72 -1.11
N ILE A 119 7.27 -3.46 -0.07
CA ILE A 119 7.97 -2.18 0.12
C ILE A 119 8.91 -1.94 -1.06
N GLY A 120 8.97 -0.70 -1.53
CA GLY A 120 9.78 -0.28 -2.68
C GLY A 120 9.08 -0.43 -4.03
N PHE A 121 7.96 -1.17 -4.12
CA PHE A 121 7.17 -1.17 -5.34
C PHE A 121 6.36 0.14 -5.44
N PRO A 122 6.45 0.89 -6.54
CA PRO A 122 5.77 2.18 -6.70
C PRO A 122 4.24 2.08 -6.60
N LYS A 123 3.66 2.81 -5.64
CA LYS A 123 2.21 2.81 -5.34
C LYS A 123 1.71 4.24 -5.19
N LEU A 124 0.70 4.64 -5.96
CA LEU A 124 0.10 5.96 -5.88
C LEU A 124 -1.43 5.88 -5.92
N MET A 125 -2.09 6.45 -4.92
CA MET A 125 -3.54 6.58 -4.83
C MET A 125 -3.97 8.04 -4.93
N VAL A 126 -4.80 8.40 -5.92
CA VAL A 126 -5.49 9.69 -5.99
C VAL A 126 -6.89 9.53 -5.43
N SER A 127 -7.19 10.20 -4.33
CA SER A 127 -8.45 10.01 -3.61
C SER A 127 -9.13 11.33 -3.26
N THR A 128 -10.45 11.39 -3.44
CA THR A 128 -11.25 12.53 -2.97
C THR A 128 -11.50 12.49 -1.47
N ILE A 129 -11.24 11.36 -0.82
CA ILE A 129 -11.39 11.17 0.63
C ILE A 129 -10.05 10.94 1.34
N ALA A 130 -8.91 11.18 0.67
CA ALA A 130 -7.60 11.12 1.31
C ALA A 130 -7.57 11.99 2.58
N PHE A 131 -6.90 11.48 3.61
CA PHE A 131 -6.76 12.17 4.91
C PHE A 131 -8.08 12.45 5.67
N THR A 132 -9.17 11.77 5.29
CA THR A 132 -10.40 11.75 6.10
C THR A 132 -10.41 10.53 7.02
N PRO A 133 -11.24 10.50 8.09
CA PRO A 133 -11.38 9.32 8.95
C PRO A 133 -11.88 8.06 8.24
N LEU A 134 -12.36 8.17 7.00
CA LEU A 134 -12.78 7.03 6.19
C LEU A 134 -11.60 6.21 5.64
N VAL A 135 -10.40 6.80 5.62
CA VAL A 135 -9.16 6.13 5.20
C VAL A 135 -8.33 5.85 6.45
N THR A 136 -8.46 4.64 6.95
CA THR A 136 -7.74 4.21 8.15
C THR A 136 -6.28 3.89 7.84
N ALA A 137 -5.41 4.11 8.81
CA ALA A 137 -3.97 3.88 8.64
C ALA A 137 -3.63 2.43 8.25
N ASP A 138 -4.40 1.46 8.74
CA ASP A 138 -4.22 0.05 8.41
C ASP A 138 -4.64 -0.30 6.97
N ALA A 139 -5.45 0.53 6.31
CA ALA A 139 -5.83 0.33 4.91
C ALA A 139 -4.72 0.75 3.94
N ILE A 140 -3.83 1.65 4.34
CA ILE A 140 -2.78 2.22 3.50
C ILE A 140 -1.56 1.27 3.48
N ALA A 141 -0.99 1.02 2.29
CA ALA A 141 0.29 0.34 2.18
C ALA A 141 1.41 1.25 2.71
N MET A 142 2.46 0.67 3.29
CA MET A 142 3.43 1.40 4.13
C MET A 142 4.18 2.52 3.44
N ASP A 143 4.52 2.35 2.18
CA ASP A 143 5.30 3.28 1.36
C ASP A 143 4.48 3.85 0.19
N GLN A 144 3.16 3.90 0.37
CA GLN A 144 2.22 4.40 -0.62
C GLN A 144 2.15 5.93 -0.63
N ILE A 145 2.12 6.52 -1.80
CA ILE A 145 1.79 7.94 -1.96
C ILE A 145 0.27 8.10 -2.00
N MET A 146 -0.26 8.94 -1.11
CA MET A 146 -1.64 9.40 -1.13
C MET A 146 -1.68 10.83 -1.67
N MET A 147 -2.37 11.02 -2.79
CA MET A 147 -2.63 12.34 -3.39
C MET A 147 -4.10 12.70 -3.20
N GLN A 148 -4.35 13.78 -2.46
CA GLN A 148 -5.72 14.28 -2.30
C GLN A 148 -6.17 14.99 -3.57
N SER A 149 -7.35 14.64 -4.07
CA SER A 149 -8.06 15.46 -5.03
C SER A 149 -8.92 16.49 -4.29
N PRO A 150 -8.70 17.80 -4.46
CA PRO A 150 -9.51 18.84 -3.79
C PRO A 150 -10.90 18.98 -4.40
N VAL A 151 -11.16 18.35 -5.53
CA VAL A 151 -12.45 18.31 -6.21
C VAL A 151 -12.84 16.87 -6.49
N ASP A 152 -14.13 16.62 -6.69
CA ASP A 152 -14.58 15.31 -7.12
C ASP A 152 -13.99 14.94 -8.50
N LEU A 153 -13.65 13.68 -8.66
CA LEU A 153 -13.18 13.11 -9.92
C LEU A 153 -14.41 12.77 -10.80
N TRP A 154 -15.01 13.81 -11.37
CA TRP A 154 -16.19 13.72 -12.22
C TRP A 154 -15.97 14.46 -13.52
N GLY A 155 -15.49 13.72 -14.52
CA GLY A 155 -15.11 14.27 -15.82
C GLY A 155 -13.80 15.06 -15.80
N LEU A 156 -13.35 15.42 -16.99
CA LEU A 156 -12.07 16.12 -17.20
C LEU A 156 -12.29 17.64 -17.32
N ASN A 157 -12.17 18.35 -16.22
CA ASN A 157 -12.10 19.80 -16.16
C ASN A 157 -10.66 20.30 -15.97
N VAL A 158 -10.43 21.61 -15.94
CA VAL A 158 -9.10 22.20 -15.81
C VAL A 158 -8.36 21.77 -14.52
N ILE A 159 -9.11 21.53 -13.43
CA ILE A 159 -8.55 21.14 -12.13
C ILE A 159 -8.25 19.65 -12.14
N THR A 160 -9.23 18.81 -12.52
CA THR A 160 -9.06 17.35 -12.55
C THR A 160 -7.97 16.93 -13.52
N ARG A 161 -7.87 17.55 -14.71
CA ARG A 161 -6.77 17.32 -15.66
C ARG A 161 -5.41 17.56 -15.02
N ARG A 162 -5.24 18.67 -14.31
CA ARG A 162 -3.96 19.02 -13.69
C ARG A 162 -3.56 18.05 -12.59
N ILE A 163 -4.53 17.61 -11.77
CA ILE A 163 -4.30 16.61 -10.71
C ILE A 163 -3.89 15.27 -11.32
N LEU A 164 -4.66 14.78 -12.30
CA LEU A 164 -4.42 13.49 -12.94
C LEU A 164 -3.11 13.49 -13.74
N GLU A 165 -2.77 14.60 -14.41
CA GLU A 165 -1.49 14.76 -15.07
C GLU A 165 -0.31 14.70 -14.08
N SER A 166 -0.44 15.38 -12.93
CA SER A 166 0.57 15.33 -11.88
C SER A 166 0.73 13.94 -11.29
N ALA A 167 -0.38 13.23 -11.06
CA ALA A 167 -0.37 11.85 -10.56
C ALA A 167 0.26 10.87 -11.57
N ALA A 168 -0.10 11.00 -12.85
CA ALA A 168 0.46 10.19 -13.92
C ALA A 168 1.96 10.44 -14.10
N ALA A 169 2.40 11.71 -14.03
CA ALA A 169 3.81 12.06 -14.09
C ALA A 169 4.59 11.50 -12.89
N ALA A 170 4.00 11.56 -11.70
CA ALA A 170 4.62 11.03 -10.48
C ALA A 170 4.81 9.50 -10.57
N ILE A 171 3.77 8.75 -10.95
CA ILE A 171 3.88 7.28 -11.02
C ILE A 171 4.83 6.83 -12.14
N VAL A 172 4.88 7.55 -13.25
CA VAL A 172 5.86 7.31 -14.33
C VAL A 172 7.28 7.50 -13.79
N GLY A 173 7.57 8.64 -13.16
CA GLY A 173 8.89 8.90 -12.58
C GLY A 173 9.29 7.88 -11.51
N MET A 174 8.35 7.45 -10.67
CA MET A 174 8.58 6.39 -9.69
C MET A 174 8.91 5.06 -10.37
N ALA A 175 8.19 4.70 -11.43
CA ALA A 175 8.42 3.45 -12.18
C ALA A 175 9.79 3.46 -12.90
N GLU A 176 10.21 4.61 -13.46
CA GLU A 176 11.48 4.74 -14.18
C GLU A 176 12.70 4.53 -13.28
N VAL A 177 12.64 5.00 -12.02
CA VAL A 177 13.74 4.87 -11.04
C VAL A 177 13.62 3.65 -10.16
N SER A 178 12.50 2.91 -10.23
CA SER A 178 12.27 1.74 -9.40
C SER A 178 13.19 0.60 -9.80
N GLU A 179 13.99 0.14 -8.86
CA GLU A 179 14.78 -1.08 -8.93
C GLU A 179 14.34 -2.03 -7.81
N LYS A 180 14.57 -3.32 -7.99
CA LYS A 180 14.32 -4.28 -6.91
C LYS A 180 15.26 -3.98 -5.74
N ILE A 181 14.71 -3.94 -4.53
CA ILE A 181 15.53 -3.86 -3.32
C ILE A 181 16.40 -5.10 -3.25
N LEU A 182 17.72 -4.91 -3.40
CA LEU A 182 18.70 -5.95 -3.23
C LEU A 182 19.22 -5.91 -1.80
N VAL A 183 18.98 -6.98 -1.06
CA VAL A 183 19.49 -7.13 0.31
C VAL A 183 20.90 -7.72 0.20
N GLU A 184 21.92 -6.87 0.20
CA GLU A 184 23.32 -7.28 0.12
C GLU A 184 23.88 -7.78 1.47
N LYS A 185 23.38 -7.24 2.57
CA LYS A 185 23.75 -7.61 3.93
C LYS A 185 22.51 -8.03 4.72
N PRO A 186 22.65 -8.94 5.71
CA PRO A 186 21.52 -9.29 6.57
C PRO A 186 20.99 -8.05 7.28
N LEU A 187 19.69 -7.79 7.16
CA LEU A 187 19.03 -6.64 7.76
C LEU A 187 18.60 -6.94 9.20
N VAL A 188 18.93 -6.04 10.12
CA VAL A 188 18.50 -6.07 11.53
C VAL A 188 17.66 -4.84 11.81
N ALA A 189 16.43 -5.03 12.30
CA ALA A 189 15.61 -3.90 12.75
C ALA A 189 15.95 -3.54 14.19
N VAL A 190 16.00 -2.23 14.48
CA VAL A 190 16.08 -1.67 15.83
C VAL A 190 14.94 -0.69 16.01
N THR A 191 14.05 -0.93 17.00
CA THR A 191 12.96 0.00 17.28
C THR A 191 13.39 1.13 18.19
N THR A 192 12.82 2.33 17.97
CA THR A 192 13.05 3.52 18.79
C THR A 192 11.81 4.40 18.86
N ARG A 193 11.70 5.25 19.88
CA ARG A 193 10.65 6.26 20.02
C ARG A 193 11.21 7.49 20.72
N GLY A 194 11.67 8.48 19.95
CA GLY A 194 12.20 9.74 20.47
C GLY A 194 13.59 9.69 21.12
N ILE A 195 14.09 8.53 21.53
CA ILE A 195 15.40 8.37 22.19
C ILE A 195 16.36 7.60 21.28
N LEU A 196 17.38 8.27 20.78
CA LEU A 196 18.33 7.68 19.82
C LEU A 196 19.66 7.25 20.43
N LYS A 197 19.89 7.49 21.72
CA LYS A 197 21.20 7.22 22.36
C LYS A 197 21.66 5.77 22.20
N TYR A 198 20.79 4.81 22.47
CA TYR A 198 21.14 3.39 22.32
C TYR A 198 21.28 2.98 20.85
N VAL A 199 20.52 3.59 19.93
CA VAL A 199 20.65 3.35 18.49
C VAL A 199 22.04 3.78 18.02
N ASN A 200 22.54 4.94 18.48
CA ASN A 200 23.87 5.45 18.15
C ASN A 200 25.01 4.51 18.62
N TRP A 201 24.76 3.68 19.61
CA TRP A 201 25.73 2.66 20.06
C TRP A 201 25.54 1.32 19.33
N ILE A 202 24.31 0.86 19.22
CA ILE A 202 24.00 -0.47 18.67
C ILE A 202 24.27 -0.51 17.16
N LYS A 203 23.88 0.54 16.42
CA LYS A 203 23.99 0.59 14.96
C LYS A 203 25.45 0.36 14.50
N PRO A 204 26.46 1.12 14.94
CA PRO A 204 27.85 0.88 14.55
C PRO A 204 28.33 -0.53 14.93
N MET A 205 27.96 -1.03 16.11
CA MET A 205 28.37 -2.37 16.57
C MET A 205 27.83 -3.49 15.68
N LEU A 206 26.63 -3.34 15.13
CA LEU A 206 26.04 -4.31 14.20
C LEU A 206 26.64 -4.17 12.79
N GLU A 207 26.86 -2.93 12.33
CA GLU A 207 27.44 -2.65 11.03
C GLU A 207 28.89 -3.16 10.93
N GLU A 208 29.70 -3.03 11.98
CA GLU A 208 31.04 -3.62 12.09
C GLU A 208 31.02 -5.16 12.02
N ARG A 209 29.91 -5.79 12.37
CA ARG A 209 29.70 -7.25 12.26
C ARG A 209 29.08 -7.68 10.92
N GLY A 210 28.94 -6.76 9.97
CA GLY A 210 28.47 -7.06 8.63
C GLY A 210 26.96 -7.05 8.44
N TYR A 211 26.18 -6.53 9.43
CA TYR A 211 24.76 -6.31 9.30
C TYR A 211 24.46 -4.93 8.70
N GLU A 212 23.30 -4.79 8.10
CA GLU A 212 22.70 -3.49 7.80
C GLU A 212 21.57 -3.22 8.80
N VAL A 213 21.50 -2.00 9.35
CA VAL A 213 20.58 -1.66 10.43
C VAL A 213 19.45 -0.77 9.93
N VAL A 214 18.22 -1.27 10.04
CA VAL A 214 16.99 -0.53 9.78
C VAL A 214 16.42 -0.01 11.10
N VAL A 215 16.32 1.30 11.24
CA VAL A 215 15.75 1.92 12.46
C VAL A 215 14.26 2.17 12.23
N ILE A 216 13.43 1.59 13.10
CA ILE A 216 11.97 1.71 13.04
C ILE A 216 11.50 2.64 14.15
N HIS A 217 10.76 3.67 13.80
CA HIS A 217 10.12 4.56 14.77
C HIS A 217 8.81 3.92 15.25
N ALA A 218 8.81 3.38 16.47
CA ALA A 218 7.69 2.64 17.06
C ALA A 218 6.55 3.60 17.47
N VAL A 219 5.75 4.02 16.48
CA VAL A 219 4.61 4.94 16.63
C VAL A 219 3.36 4.37 15.93
N GLY A 220 2.86 3.27 16.46
CA GLY A 220 1.61 2.67 16.03
C GLY A 220 1.65 2.06 14.63
N MET A 221 0.60 2.34 13.87
CA MET A 221 0.41 1.76 12.54
C MET A 221 1.54 2.07 11.57
N VAL A 222 2.18 3.23 11.70
CA VAL A 222 3.30 3.64 10.83
C VAL A 222 4.63 3.00 11.26
N GLY A 223 4.76 2.59 12.53
CA GLY A 223 5.98 2.05 13.12
C GLY A 223 5.90 0.56 13.38
N GLY A 224 5.33 0.16 14.51
CA GLY A 224 5.28 -1.24 14.94
C GLY A 224 4.53 -2.14 13.97
N LYS A 225 3.42 -1.68 13.38
CA LYS A 225 2.73 -2.45 12.33
C LYS A 225 3.58 -2.61 11.08
N THR A 226 4.35 -1.58 10.71
CA THR A 226 5.35 -1.68 9.64
C THR A 226 6.39 -2.74 9.95
N LEU A 227 6.93 -2.76 11.17
CA LEU A 227 7.88 -3.78 11.60
C LEU A 227 7.32 -5.18 11.44
N GLU A 228 6.12 -5.45 11.98
CA GLU A 228 5.45 -6.74 11.84
C GLU A 228 5.31 -7.17 10.38
N THR A 229 4.99 -6.24 9.49
CA THR A 229 4.84 -6.54 8.06
C THR A 229 6.18 -6.80 7.37
N VAL A 230 7.21 -6.00 7.62
CA VAL A 230 8.57 -6.20 7.08
C VAL A 230 9.12 -7.57 7.52
N VAL A 231 8.84 -7.95 8.77
CA VAL A 231 9.18 -9.26 9.32
C VAL A 231 8.46 -10.36 8.54
N ARG A 232 7.14 -10.25 8.36
CA ARG A 232 6.34 -11.25 7.58
C ARG A 232 6.80 -11.36 6.12
N HIS A 233 7.31 -10.29 5.53
CA HIS A 233 7.91 -10.30 4.18
C HIS A 233 9.32 -10.89 4.15
N ARG A 234 9.85 -11.41 5.27
CA ARG A 234 11.16 -12.05 5.39
C ARG A 234 12.33 -11.16 4.96
N MET A 235 12.18 -9.85 5.11
CA MET A 235 13.24 -8.88 4.79
C MET A 235 14.29 -8.77 5.90
N LEU A 236 13.96 -9.16 7.13
CA LEU A 236 14.82 -9.05 8.31
C LEU A 236 15.34 -10.42 8.73
N CYS A 237 16.58 -10.47 9.20
CA CYS A 237 17.17 -11.65 9.82
C CYS A 237 16.98 -11.66 11.35
N SER A 238 16.77 -10.51 11.98
CA SER A 238 16.49 -10.39 13.42
C SER A 238 15.91 -9.02 13.78
N VAL A 239 15.34 -8.92 14.98
CA VAL A 239 14.74 -7.69 15.52
C VAL A 239 15.28 -7.40 16.92
N LEU A 240 15.78 -6.17 17.14
CA LEU A 240 15.98 -5.60 18.46
C LEU A 240 14.82 -4.65 18.75
N ASP A 241 13.80 -5.19 19.37
CA ASP A 241 12.56 -4.49 19.71
C ASP A 241 12.67 -3.83 21.07
N LEU A 242 13.43 -2.74 21.10
CA LEU A 242 13.83 -2.07 22.34
C LEU A 242 12.83 -1.00 22.78
N CYS A 243 11.82 -0.71 21.95
CA CYS A 243 10.79 0.29 22.22
C CYS A 243 9.42 -0.30 21.92
N THR A 244 8.74 -0.76 22.98
CA THR A 244 7.47 -1.50 22.89
C THR A 244 6.30 -0.72 23.48
N GLY A 245 6.39 0.60 23.58
CA GLY A 245 5.33 1.47 24.11
C GLY A 245 3.98 1.36 23.39
N GLU A 246 3.95 0.86 22.16
CA GLU A 246 2.73 0.57 21.39
C GLU A 246 1.84 -0.47 22.08
N ILE A 247 2.39 -1.33 22.94
CA ILE A 247 1.62 -2.30 23.75
C ILE A 247 0.77 -1.56 24.80
N ILE A 248 1.33 -0.53 25.44
CA ILE A 248 0.59 0.30 26.40
C ILE A 248 -0.52 1.08 25.68
N GLU A 249 -0.25 1.55 24.46
CA GLU A 249 -1.28 2.19 23.61
C GLU A 249 -2.44 1.22 23.33
N GLU A 250 -2.15 -0.03 22.93
CA GLU A 250 -3.17 -1.05 22.69
C GLU A 250 -3.98 -1.38 23.95
N MET A 251 -3.32 -1.58 25.08
CA MET A 251 -3.97 -1.92 26.34
C MET A 251 -4.89 -0.82 26.88
N ASN A 252 -4.60 0.45 26.57
CA ASN A 252 -5.33 1.61 27.10
C ASN A 252 -6.17 2.32 26.03
N GLY A 253 -6.29 1.78 24.80
CA GLY A 253 -7.02 2.43 23.71
C GLY A 253 -6.37 3.73 23.24
N GLY A 254 -5.05 3.82 23.33
CA GLY A 254 -4.28 5.00 22.91
C GLY A 254 -4.19 5.14 21.38
N ALA A 255 -3.86 6.36 20.96
CA ALA A 255 -3.88 6.73 19.53
C ALA A 255 -2.75 6.09 18.71
N LEU A 256 -1.66 5.65 19.35
CA LEU A 256 -0.47 5.12 18.67
C LEU A 256 -0.35 3.59 18.81
N THR A 257 -1.47 2.88 18.84
CA THR A 257 -1.47 1.41 18.81
C THR A 257 -0.95 0.87 17.49
N ALA A 258 -0.21 -0.23 17.53
CA ALA A 258 0.21 -1.01 16.36
C ALA A 258 -0.70 -2.24 16.13
N GLY A 259 -1.76 -2.36 16.90
CA GLY A 259 -2.69 -3.48 16.89
C GLY A 259 -2.30 -4.63 17.82
N PRO A 260 -3.23 -5.58 18.03
CA PRO A 260 -3.08 -6.66 19.00
C PRO A 260 -2.01 -7.70 18.62
N ASP A 261 -1.60 -7.76 17.35
CA ASP A 261 -0.60 -8.69 16.83
C ASP A 261 0.86 -8.16 16.90
N ARG A 262 1.08 -7.10 17.68
CA ARG A 262 2.41 -6.53 17.93
C ARG A 262 3.29 -7.51 18.70
N LEU A 263 4.54 -7.72 18.25
CA LEU A 263 5.55 -8.69 18.72
C LEU A 263 5.34 -10.14 18.24
N GLU A 264 4.38 -10.43 17.37
CA GLU A 264 4.08 -11.80 16.98
C GLU A 264 4.85 -12.29 15.75
N ALA A 265 5.08 -11.40 14.77
CA ALA A 265 5.57 -11.82 13.46
C ALA A 265 6.95 -12.51 13.52
N ALA A 266 7.87 -12.03 14.36
CA ALA A 266 9.20 -12.62 14.47
C ALA A 266 9.13 -14.06 14.98
N GLY A 267 8.31 -14.32 16.01
CA GLY A 267 8.06 -15.67 16.52
C GLY A 267 7.37 -16.57 15.49
N GLN A 268 6.38 -16.04 14.77
CA GLN A 268 5.62 -16.78 13.75
C GLN A 268 6.50 -17.25 12.58
N ILE A 269 7.46 -16.45 12.16
CA ILE A 269 8.36 -16.80 11.05
C ILE A 269 9.71 -17.39 11.49
N GLY A 270 9.98 -17.43 12.81
CA GLY A 270 11.16 -18.08 13.39
C GLY A 270 12.46 -17.27 13.29
N ILE A 271 12.41 -15.92 13.34
CA ILE A 271 13.61 -15.10 13.43
C ILE A 271 13.87 -14.64 14.88
N PRO A 272 15.14 -14.44 15.29
CA PRO A 272 15.47 -13.93 16.61
C PRO A 272 14.88 -12.56 16.89
N GLN A 273 14.31 -12.38 18.08
CA GLN A 273 13.80 -11.10 18.56
C GLN A 273 14.25 -10.87 20.00
N ILE A 274 14.88 -9.72 20.26
CA ILE A 274 15.18 -9.23 21.61
C ILE A 274 14.16 -8.15 21.93
N VAL A 275 13.44 -8.29 23.04
CA VAL A 275 12.40 -7.37 23.46
C VAL A 275 12.83 -6.65 24.75
N ALA A 276 12.69 -5.32 24.78
CA ALA A 276 12.86 -4.50 25.96
C ALA A 276 11.68 -3.54 26.16
N PRO A 277 11.31 -3.21 27.42
CA PRO A 277 10.15 -2.40 27.74
C PRO A 277 10.40 -0.89 27.60
N GLY A 278 11.02 -0.46 26.50
CA GLY A 278 11.25 0.97 26.26
C GLY A 278 9.96 1.72 25.90
N SER A 279 9.83 2.96 26.39
CA SER A 279 8.69 3.87 26.16
C SER A 279 7.33 3.33 26.62
N MET A 280 7.31 2.50 27.67
CA MET A 280 6.08 1.97 28.27
C MET A 280 5.54 2.86 29.41
N GLU A 281 6.18 4.00 29.68
CA GLU A 281 5.86 4.90 30.78
C GLU A 281 4.73 5.90 30.47
N PHE A 282 4.27 6.00 29.22
CA PHE A 282 3.20 6.91 28.80
C PHE A 282 2.47 6.42 27.56
N TRP A 283 1.25 6.90 27.37
CA TRP A 283 0.41 6.65 26.19
C TRP A 283 -0.26 7.94 25.72
N HIS A 284 -0.81 7.91 24.50
CA HIS A 284 -1.46 9.05 23.85
C HIS A 284 -2.98 8.78 23.72
N TRP A 285 -3.77 9.80 24.05
CA TRP A 285 -5.23 9.74 23.96
C TRP A 285 -5.71 9.90 22.51
#